data_e8eeaf79f8b46f45f9cfd1cb731073db
#
_entry.id   e8eeaf79f8b46f45f9cfd1cb731073db
#
_cell.length_a   1.000
_cell.length_b   1.000
_cell.length_c   1.000
_cell.angle_alpha   90.00
_cell.angle_beta   90.00
_cell.angle_gamma   90.00
#
_symmetry.space_group_name_H-M   'P 1'
#
loop_
_entity.id
_entity.type
_entity.pdbx_description
1 polymer ?
#
loop_
_entity_poly.entity_id
_entity_poly.type
_entity_poly.pdbx_seq_one_letter_code
_entity_poly.pdbx_strand_id
1 'polypeptide(L)'
;ISTTRHLMECGFRIIYGYTESDEISLLFHRDDNTFGHKTRKINSIMAGEASGFMSLQLGVPVCFDSRVAPLPNLECVGDYFAWRQEDAHRNSLNAHCYWMLRGKGLSASQAAEKLAGKSVSWKNELLFAEKINYNGLPDWQKRGIGLYHDTYEKKGFNPIKDQEETTLRKRIEVNMSLQTGDAYRKWVCALAAE
;
A
#
# COMPACT_ATOMS: atom_id res chain seq x y z
N ILE A 1 5.46 4.64 2.90
CA ILE A 1 6.47 3.97 2.02
C ILE A 1 7.60 3.38 2.86
N SER A 2 8.31 4.19 3.67
CA SER A 2 9.48 3.72 4.43
C SER A 2 9.15 2.58 5.40
N THR A 3 8.04 2.67 6.11
CA THR A 3 7.56 1.61 7.02
C THR A 3 7.22 0.34 6.27
N THR A 4 6.53 0.44 5.13
CA THR A 4 6.22 -0.72 4.28
C THR A 4 7.50 -1.40 3.77
N ARG A 5 8.48 -0.62 3.32
CA ARG A 5 9.80 -1.12 2.90
C ARG A 5 10.50 -1.84 4.04
N HIS A 6 10.54 -1.24 5.23
CA HIS A 6 11.12 -1.85 6.43
C HIS A 6 10.46 -3.21 6.75
N LEU A 7 9.13 -3.28 6.70
CA LEU A 7 8.40 -4.53 6.93
C LEU A 7 8.70 -5.59 5.87
N MET A 8 8.95 -5.22 4.62
CA MET A 8 9.37 -6.16 3.57
C MET A 8 10.78 -6.71 3.78
N GLU A 9 11.59 -6.08 4.63
CA GLU A 9 12.99 -6.44 4.92
C GLU A 9 13.20 -6.98 6.34
N CYS A 10 12.15 -7.07 7.18
CA CYS A 10 12.26 -7.43 8.60
C CYS A 10 12.37 -8.94 8.88
N GLY A 11 12.71 -9.75 7.87
CA GLY A 11 13.04 -11.17 8.04
C GLY A 11 11.95 -12.16 7.62
N PHE A 12 10.80 -11.69 7.14
CA PHE A 12 9.80 -12.53 6.49
C PHE A 12 9.97 -12.48 4.96
N ARG A 13 9.50 -13.51 4.26
CA ARG A 13 9.45 -13.51 2.79
C ARG A 13 8.21 -12.76 2.30
N ILE A 14 8.25 -11.44 2.36
CA ILE A 14 7.17 -10.59 1.87
C ILE A 14 7.47 -10.23 0.42
N ILE A 15 6.56 -10.55 -0.49
CA ILE A 15 6.72 -10.34 -1.94
C ILE A 15 6.07 -9.06 -2.44
N TYR A 16 5.04 -8.59 -1.75
CA TYR A 16 4.34 -7.36 -2.10
C TYR A 16 3.88 -6.61 -0.85
N GLY A 17 4.04 -5.29 -0.85
CA GLY A 17 3.51 -4.37 0.14
C GLY A 17 2.62 -3.33 -0.54
N TYR A 18 1.41 -3.16 -0.05
CA TYR A 18 0.49 -2.12 -0.47
C TYR A 18 0.24 -1.19 0.70
N THR A 19 0.35 0.12 0.47
CA THR A 19 0.10 1.12 1.52
C THR A 19 -0.81 2.23 1.02
N GLU A 20 -1.73 2.63 1.88
CA GLU A 20 -2.65 3.72 1.64
C GLU A 20 -3.04 4.33 2.99
N SER A 21 -2.99 5.66 3.09
CA SER A 21 -3.27 6.40 4.32
C SER A 21 -2.46 5.85 5.51
N ASP A 22 -3.11 5.31 6.52
CA ASP A 22 -2.57 4.72 7.74
C ASP A 22 -2.57 3.18 7.72
N GLU A 23 -2.87 2.57 6.56
CA GLU A 23 -2.93 1.12 6.42
C GLU A 23 -1.81 0.56 5.55
N ILE A 24 -1.33 -0.63 5.92
CA ILE A 24 -0.34 -1.42 5.18
C ILE A 24 -0.88 -2.85 5.02
N SER A 25 -0.95 -3.34 3.79
CA SER A 25 -1.25 -4.73 3.47
C SER A 25 0.00 -5.41 2.91
N LEU A 26 0.40 -6.54 3.48
CA LEU A 26 1.59 -7.27 3.09
C LEU A 26 1.22 -8.65 2.57
N LEU A 27 1.75 -9.02 1.41
CA LEU A 27 1.61 -10.34 0.83
C LEU A 27 2.84 -11.18 1.14
N PHE A 28 2.67 -12.20 1.94
CA PHE A 28 3.72 -13.16 2.24
C PHE A 28 3.84 -14.19 1.12
N HIS A 29 5.06 -14.61 0.85
CA HIS A 29 5.28 -15.76 -0.02
C HIS A 29 4.64 -17.00 0.60
N ARG A 30 3.95 -17.81 -0.22
CA ARG A 30 3.20 -18.99 0.27
C ARG A 30 4.06 -20.02 1.00
N ASP A 31 5.34 -20.11 0.66
CA ASP A 31 6.29 -21.04 1.29
C ASP A 31 7.05 -20.41 2.47
N ASP A 32 6.66 -19.21 2.91
CA ASP A 32 7.22 -18.64 4.14
C ASP A 32 6.73 -19.43 5.34
N ASN A 33 7.62 -20.16 5.97
CA ASN A 33 7.34 -20.94 7.18
C ASN A 33 7.88 -20.28 8.46
N THR A 34 8.10 -18.99 8.43
CA THR A 34 8.60 -18.24 9.58
C THR A 34 7.68 -18.42 10.78
N PHE A 35 8.26 -18.81 11.91
CA PHE A 35 7.54 -19.20 13.13
C PHE A 35 6.51 -20.31 12.98
N GLY A 36 6.60 -21.17 11.95
CA GLY A 36 5.63 -22.25 11.71
C GLY A 36 4.20 -21.72 11.54
N HIS A 37 4.02 -20.62 10.84
CA HIS A 37 2.74 -19.96 10.56
C HIS A 37 1.93 -19.59 11.82
N LYS A 38 2.57 -19.37 12.96
CA LYS A 38 1.87 -18.95 14.19
C LYS A 38 1.36 -17.51 14.05
N THR A 39 0.10 -17.35 13.69
CA THR A 39 -0.54 -16.05 13.41
C THR A 39 -0.32 -15.02 14.53
N ARG A 40 -0.40 -15.44 15.80
CA ARG A 40 -0.12 -14.55 16.95
C ARG A 40 1.30 -13.99 16.95
N LYS A 41 2.29 -14.78 16.48
CA LYS A 41 3.69 -14.34 16.36
C LYS A 41 3.84 -13.35 15.20
N ILE A 42 3.28 -13.69 14.06
CA ILE A 42 3.29 -12.81 12.88
C ILE A 42 2.64 -11.47 13.25
N ASN A 43 1.43 -11.48 13.81
CA ASN A 43 0.73 -10.26 14.20
C ASN A 43 1.55 -9.41 15.19
N SER A 44 2.08 -10.01 16.26
CA SER A 44 2.84 -9.25 17.27
C SER A 44 4.12 -8.64 16.71
N ILE A 45 4.82 -9.35 15.81
CA ILE A 45 6.05 -8.85 15.21
C ILE A 45 5.74 -7.77 14.18
N MET A 46 4.77 -7.98 13.27
CA MET A 46 4.40 -6.96 12.29
C MET A 46 3.92 -5.66 12.95
N ALA A 47 3.08 -5.76 13.98
CA ALA A 47 2.63 -4.60 14.73
C ALA A 47 3.80 -3.89 15.46
N GLY A 48 4.69 -4.67 16.07
CA GLY A 48 5.87 -4.16 16.78
C GLY A 48 6.86 -3.45 15.85
N GLU A 49 7.21 -4.08 14.72
CA GLU A 49 8.11 -3.52 13.71
C GLU A 49 7.53 -2.24 13.09
N ALA A 50 6.25 -2.27 12.69
CA ALA A 50 5.59 -1.07 12.14
C ALA A 50 5.56 0.08 13.15
N SER A 51 5.16 -0.21 14.40
CA SER A 51 5.05 0.79 15.46
C SER A 51 6.42 1.37 15.84
N GLY A 52 7.41 0.51 16.05
CA GLY A 52 8.77 0.92 16.40
C GLY A 52 9.42 1.76 15.31
N PHE A 53 9.40 1.27 14.08
CA PHE A 53 10.00 1.99 12.95
C PHE A 53 9.33 3.34 12.70
N MET A 54 7.99 3.38 12.65
CA MET A 54 7.26 4.63 12.40
C MET A 54 7.47 5.64 13.54
N SER A 55 7.49 5.18 14.80
CA SER A 55 7.76 6.03 15.96
C SER A 55 9.15 6.68 15.87
N LEU A 56 10.17 5.92 15.49
CA LEU A 56 11.52 6.44 15.26
C LEU A 56 11.58 7.47 14.14
N GLN A 57 10.83 7.21 13.04
CA GLN A 57 10.78 8.15 11.90
C GLN A 57 10.10 9.48 12.24
N LEU A 58 9.05 9.43 13.06
CA LEU A 58 8.25 10.61 13.40
C LEU A 58 8.74 11.33 14.68
N GLY A 59 9.56 10.66 15.49
CA GLY A 59 9.99 11.18 16.80
C GLY A 59 8.87 11.23 17.85
N VAL A 60 7.75 10.55 17.62
CA VAL A 60 6.60 10.44 18.53
C VAL A 60 6.08 9.02 18.56
N PRO A 61 5.50 8.56 19.68
CA PRO A 61 4.93 7.23 19.77
C PRO A 61 3.77 7.03 18.79
N VAL A 62 3.83 5.94 18.01
CA VAL A 62 2.78 5.50 17.09
C VAL A 62 2.52 4.02 17.34
N CYS A 63 1.26 3.61 17.33
CA CYS A 63 0.86 2.23 17.52
C CYS A 63 0.14 1.69 16.28
N PHE A 64 0.58 0.53 15.82
CA PHE A 64 -0.12 -0.28 14.82
C PHE A 64 -0.68 -1.54 15.49
N ASP A 65 -1.84 -1.98 15.03
CA ASP A 65 -2.29 -3.36 15.18
C ASP A 65 -1.95 -4.16 13.93
N SER A 66 -2.09 -5.47 13.98
CA SER A 66 -1.87 -6.34 12.85
C SER A 66 -2.78 -7.57 12.90
N ARG A 67 -3.21 -8.02 11.73
CA ARG A 67 -3.97 -9.27 11.59
C ARG A 67 -3.57 -10.02 10.33
N VAL A 68 -3.53 -11.33 10.42
CA VAL A 68 -3.34 -12.22 9.27
C VAL A 68 -4.70 -12.54 8.68
N ALA A 69 -4.82 -12.41 7.35
CA ALA A 69 -5.96 -12.84 6.56
C ALA A 69 -5.53 -14.05 5.69
N PRO A 70 -5.87 -15.29 6.07
CA PRO A 70 -5.59 -16.46 5.24
C PRO A 70 -6.45 -16.44 3.98
N LEU A 71 -5.81 -16.52 2.80
CA LEU A 71 -6.49 -16.52 1.51
C LEU A 71 -6.29 -17.89 0.85
N PRO A 72 -7.36 -18.55 0.40
CA PRO A 72 -7.30 -19.96 0.00
C PRO A 72 -6.64 -20.19 -1.36
N ASN A 73 -6.56 -19.20 -2.22
CA ASN A 73 -6.03 -19.31 -3.57
C ASN A 73 -5.57 -17.94 -4.12
N LEU A 74 -4.88 -17.96 -5.26
CA LEU A 74 -4.35 -16.77 -5.92
C LEU A 74 -5.45 -15.79 -6.37
N GLU A 75 -6.60 -16.30 -6.75
CA GLU A 75 -7.73 -15.47 -7.14
C GLU A 75 -8.21 -14.60 -5.98
N CYS A 76 -8.37 -15.19 -4.79
CA CYS A 76 -8.70 -14.45 -3.58
C CYS A 76 -7.61 -13.43 -3.19
N VAL A 77 -6.34 -13.71 -3.48
CA VAL A 77 -5.25 -12.73 -3.28
C VAL A 77 -5.44 -11.51 -4.19
N GLY A 78 -5.67 -11.76 -5.48
CA GLY A 78 -5.96 -10.68 -6.43
C GLY A 78 -7.19 -9.86 -6.05
N ASP A 79 -8.27 -10.54 -5.63
CA ASP A 79 -9.51 -9.91 -5.18
C ASP A 79 -9.30 -9.06 -3.92
N TYR A 80 -8.53 -9.55 -2.96
CA TYR A 80 -8.22 -8.81 -1.73
C TYR A 80 -7.53 -7.47 -2.04
N PHE A 81 -6.46 -7.48 -2.83
CA PHE A 81 -5.74 -6.25 -3.14
C PHE A 81 -6.53 -5.32 -4.06
N ALA A 82 -7.32 -5.84 -5.00
CA ALA A 82 -8.23 -5.04 -5.80
C ALA A 82 -9.29 -4.36 -4.91
N TRP A 83 -9.87 -5.09 -3.96
CA TRP A 83 -10.81 -4.53 -2.99
C TRP A 83 -10.15 -3.44 -2.12
N ARG A 84 -8.90 -3.65 -1.65
CA ARG A 84 -8.16 -2.62 -0.89
C ARG A 84 -7.98 -1.34 -1.72
N GLN A 85 -7.63 -1.47 -3.01
CA GLN A 85 -7.47 -0.32 -3.90
C GLN A 85 -8.79 0.43 -4.15
N GLU A 86 -9.89 -0.30 -4.30
CA GLU A 86 -11.21 0.32 -4.44
C GLU A 86 -11.65 1.02 -3.17
N ASP A 87 -11.35 0.44 -2.00
CA ASP A 87 -11.62 1.06 -0.72
C ASP A 87 -10.81 2.36 -0.54
N ALA A 88 -9.52 2.32 -0.86
CA ALA A 88 -8.65 3.48 -0.92
C ALA A 88 -9.25 4.61 -1.75
N HIS A 89 -9.75 4.28 -2.95
CA HIS A 89 -10.37 5.27 -3.83
C HIS A 89 -11.63 5.90 -3.22
N ARG A 90 -12.50 5.09 -2.60
CA ARG A 90 -13.71 5.61 -1.93
C ARG A 90 -13.36 6.51 -0.75
N ASN A 91 -12.39 6.08 0.07
CA ASN A 91 -11.95 6.81 1.25
C ASN A 91 -11.26 8.12 0.89
N SER A 92 -10.38 8.10 -0.12
CA SER A 92 -9.71 9.28 -0.64
C SER A 92 -10.72 10.32 -1.15
N LEU A 93 -11.67 9.92 -1.99
CA LEU A 93 -12.71 10.82 -2.49
C LEU A 93 -13.52 11.44 -1.34
N ASN A 94 -13.88 10.62 -0.35
CA ASN A 94 -14.61 11.10 0.82
C ASN A 94 -13.78 12.09 1.65
N ALA A 95 -12.50 11.82 1.85
CA ALA A 95 -11.58 12.68 2.58
C ALA A 95 -11.38 14.03 1.88
N HIS A 96 -11.23 14.05 0.57
CA HIS A 96 -11.13 15.30 -0.20
C HIS A 96 -12.39 16.16 -0.06
N CYS A 97 -13.58 15.56 -0.14
CA CYS A 97 -14.83 16.26 0.10
C CYS A 97 -14.93 16.79 1.54
N TYR A 98 -14.56 15.94 2.50
CA TYR A 98 -14.62 16.28 3.92
C TYR A 98 -13.71 17.49 4.24
N TRP A 99 -12.46 17.43 3.85
CA TRP A 99 -11.53 18.52 4.14
C TRP A 99 -11.83 19.80 3.39
N MET A 100 -12.35 19.70 2.17
CA MET A 100 -12.86 20.86 1.43
C MET A 100 -14.01 21.53 2.19
N LEU A 101 -14.99 20.77 2.69
CA LEU A 101 -16.09 21.29 3.49
C LEU A 101 -15.61 21.89 4.82
N ARG A 102 -14.62 21.25 5.47
CA ARG A 102 -13.96 21.78 6.68
C ARG A 102 -13.27 23.11 6.40
N GLY A 103 -12.57 23.23 5.28
CA GLY A 103 -11.94 24.47 4.82
C GLY A 103 -12.94 25.60 4.55
N LYS A 104 -14.19 25.27 4.28
CA LYS A 104 -15.30 26.23 4.15
C LYS A 104 -15.97 26.60 5.47
N GLY A 105 -15.45 26.14 6.59
CA GLY A 105 -15.92 26.48 7.92
C GLY A 105 -17.02 25.56 8.49
N LEU A 106 -17.39 24.46 7.84
CA LEU A 106 -18.30 23.48 8.42
C LEU A 106 -17.63 22.79 9.62
N SER A 107 -18.39 22.49 10.66
CA SER A 107 -17.92 21.64 11.75
C SER A 107 -17.68 20.20 11.28
N ALA A 108 -16.96 19.40 12.06
CA ALA A 108 -16.72 17.98 11.75
C ALA A 108 -18.04 17.22 11.54
N SER A 109 -19.00 17.42 12.44
CA SER A 109 -20.32 16.79 12.35
C SER A 109 -21.09 17.20 11.10
N GLN A 110 -21.14 18.49 10.80
CA GLN A 110 -21.84 19.01 9.62
C GLN A 110 -21.23 18.50 8.31
N ALA A 111 -19.88 18.44 8.22
CA ALA A 111 -19.21 17.90 7.05
C ALA A 111 -19.50 16.40 6.87
N ALA A 112 -19.42 15.61 7.95
CA ALA A 112 -19.73 14.19 7.92
C ALA A 112 -21.19 13.91 7.53
N GLU A 113 -22.14 14.63 8.14
CA GLU A 113 -23.58 14.51 7.84
C GLU A 113 -23.89 14.84 6.38
N LYS A 114 -23.26 15.89 5.84
CA LYS A 114 -23.45 16.30 4.44
C LYS A 114 -22.96 15.23 3.45
N LEU A 115 -21.97 14.45 3.82
CA LEU A 115 -21.38 13.39 2.98
C LEU A 115 -22.03 12.03 3.18
N ALA A 116 -22.75 11.81 4.28
CA ALA A 116 -23.36 10.54 4.61
C ALA A 116 -24.33 10.08 3.51
N GLY A 117 -24.16 8.84 3.05
CA GLY A 117 -25.00 8.23 2.02
C GLY A 117 -24.88 8.83 0.62
N LYS A 118 -23.96 9.78 0.38
CA LYS A 118 -23.79 10.38 -0.95
C LYS A 118 -23.00 9.47 -1.89
N SER A 119 -23.46 9.43 -3.16
CA SER A 119 -22.81 8.62 -4.21
C SER A 119 -21.44 9.20 -4.61
N VAL A 120 -20.63 8.35 -5.25
CA VAL A 120 -19.34 8.73 -5.85
C VAL A 120 -19.54 9.88 -6.84
N SER A 121 -20.56 9.79 -7.70
CA SER A 121 -20.90 10.83 -8.68
C SER A 121 -21.17 12.17 -8.00
N TRP A 122 -22.03 12.18 -6.98
CA TRP A 122 -22.36 13.39 -6.24
C TRP A 122 -21.12 14.03 -5.58
N LYS A 123 -20.22 13.21 -5.03
CA LYS A 123 -18.97 13.69 -4.41
C LYS A 123 -18.02 14.31 -5.43
N ASN A 124 -17.90 13.71 -6.62
CA ASN A 124 -17.12 14.29 -7.70
C ASN A 124 -17.70 15.65 -8.16
N GLU A 125 -19.01 15.75 -8.34
CA GLU A 125 -19.67 17.03 -8.69
C GLU A 125 -19.46 18.08 -7.60
N LEU A 126 -19.51 17.69 -6.32
CA LEU A 126 -19.27 18.60 -5.21
C LEU A 126 -17.84 19.19 -5.27
N LEU A 127 -16.83 18.36 -5.55
CA LEU A 127 -15.44 18.82 -5.70
C LEU A 127 -15.27 19.66 -6.96
N PHE A 128 -15.87 19.24 -8.07
CA PHE A 128 -15.77 19.96 -9.35
C PHE A 128 -16.37 21.36 -9.27
N ALA A 129 -17.51 21.54 -8.58
CA ALA A 129 -18.11 22.86 -8.33
C ALA A 129 -17.15 23.81 -7.58
N GLU A 130 -16.21 23.25 -6.81
CA GLU A 130 -15.16 23.99 -6.10
C GLU A 130 -13.83 24.05 -6.87
N LYS A 131 -13.86 23.76 -8.17
CA LYS A 131 -12.68 23.74 -9.07
C LYS A 131 -11.62 22.70 -8.69
N ILE A 132 -12.01 21.67 -7.97
CA ILE A 132 -11.15 20.52 -7.62
C ILE A 132 -11.48 19.37 -8.56
N ASN A 133 -10.60 19.11 -9.53
CA ASN A 133 -10.74 17.94 -10.39
C ASN A 133 -10.09 16.72 -9.71
N TYR A 134 -10.90 15.93 -9.00
CA TYR A 134 -10.42 14.72 -8.30
C TYR A 134 -9.76 13.70 -9.26
N ASN A 135 -10.25 13.58 -10.48
CA ASN A 135 -9.66 12.64 -11.46
C ASN A 135 -8.24 13.06 -11.88
N GLY A 136 -7.93 14.35 -11.85
CA GLY A 136 -6.61 14.88 -12.16
C GLY A 136 -5.59 14.77 -11.03
N LEU A 137 -5.97 14.27 -9.86
CA LEU A 137 -5.04 14.04 -8.76
C LEU A 137 -4.09 12.86 -9.06
N PRO A 138 -2.88 12.86 -8.49
CA PRO A 138 -1.95 11.74 -8.61
C PRO A 138 -2.57 10.40 -8.19
N ASP A 139 -2.25 9.32 -8.89
CA ASP A 139 -2.85 8.00 -8.64
C ASP A 139 -2.60 7.50 -7.22
N TRP A 140 -1.43 7.73 -6.67
CA TRP A 140 -1.10 7.32 -5.31
C TRP A 140 -2.00 7.94 -4.23
N GLN A 141 -2.52 9.14 -4.46
CA GLN A 141 -3.48 9.79 -3.53
C GLN A 141 -4.88 9.17 -3.60
N LYS A 142 -5.18 8.51 -4.70
CA LYS A 142 -6.49 7.92 -4.97
C LYS A 142 -6.52 6.42 -4.70
N ARG A 143 -5.40 5.72 -4.91
CA ARG A 143 -5.37 4.27 -5.03
C ARG A 143 -4.23 3.59 -4.27
N GLY A 144 -3.48 4.37 -3.47
CA GLY A 144 -2.35 3.86 -2.72
C GLY A 144 -1.10 3.60 -3.56
N ILE A 145 -0.12 2.96 -2.93
CA ILE A 145 1.24 2.75 -3.44
C ILE A 145 1.59 1.28 -3.28
N GLY A 146 2.16 0.67 -4.31
CA GLY A 146 2.67 -0.70 -4.28
C GLY A 146 4.19 -0.75 -4.14
N LEU A 147 4.68 -1.68 -3.34
CA LEU A 147 6.11 -2.00 -3.21
C LEU A 147 6.31 -3.49 -3.53
N TYR A 148 7.25 -3.82 -4.39
CA TYR A 148 7.53 -5.20 -4.77
C TYR A 148 9.01 -5.41 -5.10
N HIS A 149 9.48 -6.64 -5.04
CA HIS A 149 10.84 -6.97 -5.41
C HIS A 149 11.00 -6.95 -6.93
N ASP A 150 12.03 -6.26 -7.39
CA ASP A 150 12.45 -6.17 -8.77
C ASP A 150 13.94 -6.48 -8.90
N THR A 151 14.35 -6.90 -10.08
CA THR A 151 15.76 -7.16 -10.39
C THR A 151 16.25 -6.18 -11.44
N TYR A 152 17.43 -5.64 -11.25
CA TYR A 152 18.07 -4.76 -12.21
C TYR A 152 19.51 -5.16 -12.47
N GLU A 153 19.97 -4.90 -13.68
CA GLU A 153 21.36 -5.09 -14.04
C GLU A 153 22.23 -3.95 -13.51
N LYS A 154 23.28 -4.32 -12.78
CA LYS A 154 24.29 -3.36 -12.36
C LYS A 154 25.61 -3.71 -13.04
N LYS A 155 26.13 -2.78 -13.85
CA LYS A 155 27.48 -2.84 -14.38
C LYS A 155 28.46 -2.48 -13.28
N GLY A 156 29.51 -3.25 -13.15
CA GLY A 156 30.61 -3.04 -12.22
C GLY A 156 31.91 -3.48 -12.83
N PHE A 157 33.03 -3.06 -12.25
CA PHE A 157 34.37 -3.49 -12.66
C PHE A 157 34.86 -4.56 -11.68
N ASN A 158 35.28 -5.70 -12.22
CA ASN A 158 35.89 -6.78 -11.42
C ASN A 158 37.43 -6.61 -11.43
N PRO A 159 38.04 -6.15 -10.33
CA PRO A 159 39.47 -5.86 -10.29
C PRO A 159 40.34 -7.13 -10.36
N ILE A 160 39.79 -8.31 -10.08
CA ILE A 160 40.52 -9.59 -10.13
C ILE A 160 40.64 -10.06 -11.58
N LYS A 161 39.61 -9.85 -12.38
CA LYS A 161 39.52 -10.29 -13.78
C LYS A 161 39.88 -9.15 -14.77
N ASP A 162 40.09 -7.94 -14.25
CA ASP A 162 40.36 -6.73 -15.03
C ASP A 162 39.35 -6.49 -16.17
N GLN A 163 38.06 -6.71 -15.88
CA GLN A 163 36.99 -6.58 -16.86
C GLN A 163 35.69 -6.04 -16.25
N GLU A 164 34.85 -5.43 -17.11
CA GLU A 164 33.49 -5.07 -16.74
C GLU A 164 32.63 -6.34 -16.63
N GLU A 165 31.88 -6.44 -15.54
CA GLU A 165 30.91 -7.51 -15.30
C GLU A 165 29.53 -6.91 -15.01
N THR A 166 28.48 -7.53 -15.55
CA THR A 166 27.10 -7.18 -15.24
C THR A 166 26.55 -8.19 -14.21
N THR A 167 26.04 -7.68 -13.10
CA THR A 167 25.42 -8.47 -12.05
C THR A 167 23.97 -8.10 -11.87
N LEU A 168 23.09 -9.10 -11.70
CA LEU A 168 21.71 -8.88 -11.32
C LEU A 168 21.63 -8.55 -9.82
N ARG A 169 20.98 -7.45 -9.49
CA ARG A 169 20.73 -7.03 -8.11
C ARG A 169 19.24 -6.89 -7.85
N LYS A 170 18.83 -7.23 -6.63
CA LYS A 170 17.45 -7.04 -6.17
C LYS A 170 17.29 -5.65 -5.57
N ARG A 171 16.12 -5.07 -5.77
CA ARG A 171 15.67 -3.84 -5.11
C ARG A 171 14.18 -3.96 -4.80
N ILE A 172 13.70 -3.13 -3.86
CA ILE A 172 12.27 -2.90 -3.69
C ILE A 172 11.90 -1.70 -4.55
N GLU A 173 11.12 -1.97 -5.58
CA GLU A 173 10.54 -0.94 -6.46
C GLU A 173 9.31 -0.34 -5.80
N VAL A 174 9.11 0.97 -6.02
CA VAL A 174 7.95 1.72 -5.50
C VAL A 174 7.11 2.18 -6.68
N ASN A 175 5.90 1.66 -6.81
CA ASN A 175 4.97 2.02 -7.86
C ASN A 175 3.88 2.94 -7.32
N MET A 176 3.92 4.21 -7.72
CA MET A 176 2.96 5.25 -7.36
C MET A 176 1.78 5.38 -8.34
N SER A 177 1.79 4.59 -9.42
CA SER A 177 0.75 4.60 -10.46
C SER A 177 0.33 3.18 -10.78
N LEU A 178 -0.31 2.54 -9.80
CA LEU A 178 -0.78 1.17 -9.90
C LEU A 178 -1.87 1.03 -10.97
N GLN A 179 -1.87 -0.09 -11.67
CA GLN A 179 -2.97 -0.50 -12.54
C GLN A 179 -4.28 -0.57 -11.73
N THR A 180 -5.41 -0.67 -12.40
CA THR A 180 -6.73 -0.72 -11.75
C THR A 180 -7.56 -1.89 -12.27
N GLY A 181 -8.56 -2.31 -11.49
CA GLY A 181 -9.50 -3.35 -11.89
C GLY A 181 -8.82 -4.68 -12.20
N ASP A 182 -9.26 -5.33 -13.26
CA ASP A 182 -8.76 -6.65 -13.67
C ASP A 182 -7.25 -6.68 -13.98
N ALA A 183 -6.70 -5.60 -14.51
CA ALA A 183 -5.27 -5.53 -14.80
C ALA A 183 -4.45 -5.58 -13.53
N TYR A 184 -4.85 -4.84 -12.49
CA TYR A 184 -4.19 -4.87 -11.18
C TYR A 184 -4.34 -6.24 -10.51
N ARG A 185 -5.55 -6.80 -10.51
CA ARG A 185 -5.84 -8.14 -9.98
C ARG A 185 -4.92 -9.21 -10.59
N LYS A 186 -4.83 -9.26 -11.92
CA LYS A 186 -3.97 -10.19 -12.65
C LYS A 186 -2.50 -10.00 -12.33
N TRP A 187 -2.06 -8.76 -12.23
CA TRP A 187 -0.68 -8.44 -11.89
C TRP A 187 -0.31 -8.92 -10.48
N VAL A 188 -1.18 -8.69 -9.47
CA VAL A 188 -0.95 -9.20 -8.10
C VAL A 188 -0.95 -10.73 -8.07
N CYS A 189 -1.87 -11.38 -8.80
CA CYS A 189 -1.87 -12.84 -8.92
C CYS A 189 -0.56 -13.37 -9.52
N ALA A 190 0.00 -12.68 -10.51
CA ALA A 190 1.28 -13.06 -11.12
C ALA A 190 2.43 -12.96 -10.11
N LEU A 191 2.50 -11.87 -9.33
CA LEU A 191 3.48 -11.72 -8.25
C LEU A 191 3.36 -12.83 -7.19
N ALA A 192 2.15 -13.25 -6.88
CA ALA A 192 1.90 -14.28 -5.87
C ALA A 192 2.21 -15.71 -6.38
N ALA A 193 2.37 -15.89 -7.69
CA ALA A 193 2.68 -17.19 -8.31
C ALA A 193 4.19 -17.47 -8.41
N GLU A 194 5.05 -16.47 -8.28
CA GLU A 194 6.51 -16.58 -8.26
C GLU A 194 7.02 -17.15 -6.93
#